data_a5bcb480f9f5ad0add6e34d85c323367
#
_entry.id   a5bcb480f9f5ad0add6e34d85c323367
#
_cell.length_a   1.000
_cell.length_b   1.000
_cell.length_c   1.000
_cell.angle_alpha   90.00
_cell.angle_beta   90.00
_cell.angle_gamma   90.00
#
_symmetry.space_group_name_H-M   'P 1'
#
loop_
_entity.id
_entity.type
_entity.pdbx_description
1 polymer ?
#
loop_
_entity_poly.entity_id
_entity_poly.type
_entity_poly.pdbx_seq_one_letter_code
_entity_poly.pdbx_strand_id
1 'polypeptide(L)'
;VKGSILYEKSDGTYVTLDEYLDGAKETNENKVYYTTDKASQSAYISMFAAQGIDVVVLPNMLDTQFAQTVEGDREGVKFLRVDAEVASALSDEDSEEIESVAKLFRGLGGEKLKVEFKKLKDTATPAVLNVSEESRRMEDMMKMYAMSAGEAMPDALLDSTLIVNTSCPIITKLSVDADEAHAKRIAKQVYTLAKLS
;
A
#
# COMPACT_ATOMS: atom_id res chain seq x y z
N VAL A 1 -8.71 -19.26 23.58
CA VAL A 1 -7.39 -19.45 22.94
C VAL A 1 -7.08 -18.30 21.97
N LYS A 2 -8.05 -17.77 21.19
CA LYS A 2 -7.81 -16.72 20.18
C LYS A 2 -7.48 -15.32 20.78
N GLY A 3 -7.85 -15.03 22.00
CA GLY A 3 -7.52 -13.76 22.68
C GLY A 3 -6.11 -13.68 23.30
N SER A 4 -5.34 -14.75 23.20
CA SER A 4 -3.98 -14.82 23.76
C SER A 4 -2.88 -14.83 22.70
N ILE A 5 -3.23 -14.60 21.43
CA ILE A 5 -2.24 -14.54 20.34
C ILE A 5 -1.59 -13.16 20.38
N LEU A 6 -0.26 -13.17 20.37
CA LEU A 6 0.55 -11.96 20.30
C LEU A 6 0.95 -11.68 18.85
N TYR A 7 0.75 -10.45 18.45
CA TYR A 7 1.19 -9.91 17.16
C TYR A 7 2.46 -9.08 17.39
N GLU A 8 3.51 -9.34 16.63
CA GLU A 8 4.68 -8.49 16.60
C GLU A 8 4.35 -7.21 15.83
N LYS A 9 4.65 -6.05 16.39
CA LYS A 9 4.59 -4.77 15.69
C LYS A 9 5.89 -4.51 14.91
N SER A 10 5.83 -3.57 13.98
CA SER A 10 6.99 -3.18 13.17
C SER A 10 8.17 -2.66 14.00
N ASP A 11 7.90 -2.10 15.19
CA ASP A 11 8.89 -1.64 16.17
C ASP A 11 9.51 -2.77 17.04
N GLY A 12 9.05 -4.02 16.87
CA GLY A 12 9.52 -5.18 17.60
C GLY A 12 8.82 -5.42 18.94
N THR A 13 7.84 -4.61 19.33
CA THR A 13 6.98 -4.87 20.49
C THR A 13 5.86 -5.83 20.15
N TYR A 14 5.22 -6.41 21.17
CA TYR A 14 4.16 -7.40 20.99
C TYR A 14 2.87 -6.91 21.63
N VAL A 15 1.75 -7.12 20.93
CA VAL A 15 0.42 -6.76 21.40
C VAL A 15 -0.57 -7.88 21.12
N THR A 16 -1.62 -7.97 21.93
CA THR A 16 -2.81 -8.76 21.58
C THR A 16 -3.67 -8.00 20.58
N LEU A 17 -4.57 -8.69 19.89
CA LEU A 17 -5.51 -8.02 18.98
C LEU A 17 -6.37 -6.98 19.70
N ASP A 18 -6.81 -7.28 20.91
CA ASP A 18 -7.63 -6.35 21.68
C ASP A 18 -6.85 -5.08 22.06
N GLU A 19 -5.61 -5.21 22.51
CA GLU A 19 -4.72 -4.07 22.80
C GLU A 19 -4.44 -3.23 21.56
N TYR A 20 -4.21 -3.87 20.40
CA TYR A 20 -4.03 -3.16 19.13
C TYR A 20 -5.26 -2.34 18.76
N LEU A 21 -6.43 -2.97 18.78
CA LEU A 21 -7.71 -2.32 18.41
C LEU A 21 -8.09 -1.21 19.39
N ASP A 22 -7.81 -1.39 20.69
CA ASP A 22 -8.06 -0.36 21.69
C ASP A 22 -7.16 0.87 21.49
N GLY A 23 -5.89 0.67 21.15
CA GLY A 23 -4.97 1.74 20.81
C GLY A 23 -5.29 2.44 19.48
N ALA A 24 -5.95 1.74 18.58
CA ALA A 24 -6.22 2.20 17.21
C ALA A 24 -7.61 2.86 17.02
N LYS A 25 -8.45 2.92 18.05
CA LYS A 25 -9.86 3.38 17.96
C LYS A 25 -10.03 4.74 17.31
N GLU A 26 -9.11 5.67 17.57
CA GLU A 26 -9.19 7.04 17.07
C GLU A 26 -8.51 7.24 15.72
N THR A 27 -7.65 6.30 15.30
CA THR A 27 -6.82 6.43 14.10
C THR A 27 -7.29 5.60 12.93
N ASN A 28 -7.60 4.34 13.16
CA ASN A 28 -7.91 3.38 12.10
C ASN A 28 -9.11 2.48 12.41
N GLU A 29 -9.93 2.84 13.40
CA GLU A 29 -11.13 2.10 13.78
C GLU A 29 -10.83 0.61 14.05
N ASN A 30 -11.53 -0.30 13.37
CA ASN A 30 -11.34 -1.74 13.49
C ASN A 30 -10.41 -2.33 12.41
N LYS A 31 -9.56 -1.51 11.80
CA LYS A 31 -8.59 -1.96 10.78
C LYS A 31 -7.27 -2.31 11.45
N VAL A 32 -6.72 -3.47 11.09
CA VAL A 32 -5.40 -3.93 11.50
C VAL A 32 -4.48 -3.87 10.29
N TYR A 33 -3.52 -2.96 10.30
CA TYR A 33 -2.55 -2.85 9.22
C TYR A 33 -1.40 -3.82 9.44
N TYR A 34 -1.04 -4.56 8.40
CA TYR A 34 0.04 -5.55 8.49
C TYR A 34 1.05 -5.46 7.34
N THR A 35 2.25 -5.92 7.62
CA THR A 35 3.33 -6.12 6.63
C THR A 35 3.71 -7.60 6.56
N THR A 36 4.05 -8.07 5.37
CA THR A 36 4.62 -9.42 5.17
C THR A 36 6.14 -9.39 5.13
N ASP A 37 6.74 -8.24 4.80
CA ASP A 37 8.19 -8.05 4.75
C ASP A 37 8.55 -6.62 5.15
N LYS A 38 9.15 -6.48 6.35
CA LYS A 38 9.57 -5.18 6.90
C LYS A 38 10.57 -4.45 6.00
N ALA A 39 11.41 -5.16 5.27
CA ALA A 39 12.46 -4.54 4.47
C ALA A 39 11.91 -3.97 3.17
N SER A 40 11.18 -4.76 2.40
CA SER A 40 10.59 -4.33 1.13
C SER A 40 9.48 -3.30 1.31
N GLN A 41 8.71 -3.39 2.40
CA GLN A 41 7.57 -2.50 2.68
C GLN A 41 7.90 -1.37 3.67
N SER A 42 9.20 -1.09 3.89
CA SER A 42 9.67 -0.10 4.88
C SER A 42 9.14 1.32 4.63
N ALA A 43 8.99 1.71 3.37
CA ALA A 43 8.44 3.02 3.01
C ALA A 43 6.99 3.16 3.49
N TYR A 44 6.15 2.16 3.24
CA TYR A 44 4.76 2.15 3.71
C TYR A 44 4.69 2.15 5.25
N ILE A 45 5.48 1.28 5.91
CA ILE A 45 5.55 1.24 7.38
C ILE A 45 5.86 2.62 7.95
N SER A 46 6.82 3.33 7.35
CA SER A 46 7.19 4.69 7.78
C SER A 46 6.05 5.68 7.61
N MET A 47 5.29 5.59 6.51
CA MET A 47 4.13 6.45 6.25
C MET A 47 3.01 6.22 7.28
N PHE A 48 2.72 4.98 7.64
CA PHE A 48 1.74 4.64 8.68
C PHE A 48 2.20 5.10 10.06
N ALA A 49 3.48 4.86 10.40
CA ALA A 49 4.07 5.30 11.68
C ALA A 49 4.03 6.82 11.84
N ALA A 50 4.26 7.59 10.76
CA ALA A 50 4.16 9.06 10.78
C ALA A 50 2.74 9.56 11.11
N GLN A 51 1.73 8.72 11.00
CA GLN A 51 0.34 9.01 11.36
C GLN A 51 -0.07 8.38 12.70
N GLY A 52 0.87 7.80 13.43
CA GLY A 52 0.59 7.12 14.69
C GLY A 52 -0.18 5.80 14.51
N ILE A 53 -0.13 5.20 13.33
CA ILE A 53 -0.76 3.92 13.04
C ILE A 53 0.28 2.82 13.19
N ASP A 54 0.02 1.90 14.11
CA ASP A 54 0.86 0.72 14.30
C ASP A 54 0.66 -0.30 13.16
N VAL A 55 1.74 -0.98 12.78
CA VAL A 55 1.74 -2.03 11.77
C VAL A 55 2.20 -3.34 12.40
N VAL A 56 1.40 -4.40 12.27
CA VAL A 56 1.78 -5.75 12.71
C VAL A 56 2.52 -6.52 11.62
N VAL A 57 3.30 -7.52 12.01
CA VAL A 57 4.14 -8.31 11.10
C VAL A 57 3.55 -9.69 10.96
N LEU A 58 3.17 -10.04 9.74
CA LEU A 58 2.60 -11.34 9.36
C LEU A 58 3.44 -11.95 8.23
N PRO A 59 4.64 -12.50 8.54
CA PRO A 59 5.63 -12.85 7.53
C PRO A 59 5.35 -14.19 6.83
N ASN A 60 4.43 -15.00 7.34
CA ASN A 60 4.18 -16.32 6.82
C ASN A 60 2.92 -16.35 5.96
N MET A 61 2.93 -17.17 4.94
CA MET A 61 1.79 -17.34 4.03
C MET A 61 0.51 -17.81 4.77
N LEU A 62 0.65 -18.57 5.85
CA LEU A 62 -0.46 -19.01 6.68
C LEU A 62 -1.06 -17.88 7.54
N ASP A 63 -0.29 -16.83 7.80
CA ASP A 63 -0.75 -15.71 8.62
C ASP A 63 -1.90 -14.96 7.95
N THR A 64 -1.90 -14.84 6.61
CA THR A 64 -3.01 -14.24 5.86
C THR A 64 -4.29 -15.06 5.98
N GLN A 65 -4.20 -16.40 5.94
CA GLN A 65 -5.36 -17.27 6.15
C GLN A 65 -5.87 -17.19 7.60
N PHE A 66 -4.94 -17.07 8.54
CA PHE A 66 -5.29 -16.87 9.94
C PHE A 66 -5.99 -15.51 10.14
N ALA A 67 -5.49 -14.43 9.53
CA ALA A 67 -6.13 -13.12 9.55
C ALA A 67 -7.57 -13.18 9.03
N GLN A 68 -7.82 -13.87 7.90
CA GLN A 68 -9.18 -14.09 7.38
C GLN A 68 -10.08 -14.84 8.37
N THR A 69 -9.54 -15.82 9.08
CA THR A 69 -10.30 -16.55 10.12
C THR A 69 -10.68 -15.62 11.26
N VAL A 70 -9.78 -14.72 11.67
CA VAL A 70 -10.05 -13.73 12.71
C VAL A 70 -11.10 -12.72 12.25
N GLU A 71 -11.04 -12.25 10.99
CA GLU A 71 -12.06 -11.38 10.40
C GLU A 71 -13.45 -12.02 10.42
N GLY A 72 -13.52 -13.33 10.13
CA GLY A 72 -14.80 -14.07 10.17
C GLY A 72 -15.37 -14.25 11.58
N ASP A 73 -14.51 -14.31 12.61
CA ASP A 73 -14.91 -14.49 14.00
C ASP A 73 -15.20 -13.17 14.73
N ARG A 74 -14.69 -12.05 14.22
CA ARG A 74 -14.83 -10.73 14.83
C ARG A 74 -15.45 -9.75 13.84
N GLU A 75 -16.73 -9.51 14.01
CA GLU A 75 -17.49 -8.61 13.16
C GLU A 75 -16.85 -7.20 13.15
N GLY A 76 -16.66 -6.68 11.95
CA GLY A 76 -16.11 -5.34 11.71
C GLY A 76 -14.58 -5.26 11.68
N VAL A 77 -13.84 -6.27 12.15
CA VAL A 77 -12.37 -6.27 12.07
C VAL A 77 -11.92 -6.60 10.65
N LYS A 78 -10.97 -5.83 10.14
CA LYS A 78 -10.35 -6.02 8.82
C LYS A 78 -8.84 -5.97 8.91
N PHE A 79 -8.17 -6.92 8.28
CA PHE A 79 -6.72 -6.91 8.10
C PHE A 79 -6.39 -6.37 6.72
N LEU A 80 -5.59 -5.30 6.67
CA LEU A 80 -5.19 -4.63 5.43
C LEU A 80 -3.67 -4.59 5.35
N ARG A 81 -3.12 -5.07 4.23
CA ARG A 81 -1.68 -4.99 4.01
C ARG A 81 -1.27 -3.53 3.76
N VAL A 82 -0.12 -3.12 4.28
CA VAL A 82 0.34 -1.72 4.22
C VAL A 82 0.49 -1.16 2.81
N ASP A 83 0.65 -2.02 1.79
CA ASP A 83 0.70 -1.66 0.38
C ASP A 83 -0.65 -1.81 -0.34
N ALA A 84 -1.71 -2.19 0.41
CA ALA A 84 -3.07 -2.25 -0.08
C ALA A 84 -3.89 -1.06 0.43
N GLU A 85 -4.77 -0.53 -0.40
CA GLU A 85 -5.68 0.58 -0.05
C GLU A 85 -4.98 1.80 0.61
N VAL A 86 -3.71 2.03 0.27
CA VAL A 86 -2.86 3.10 0.83
C VAL A 86 -3.55 4.46 0.74
N ALA A 87 -4.24 4.71 -0.36
CA ALA A 87 -4.94 5.97 -0.58
C ALA A 87 -6.02 6.23 0.47
N SER A 88 -6.78 5.20 0.87
CA SER A 88 -7.85 5.35 1.87
C SER A 88 -7.31 5.55 3.29
N ALA A 89 -6.11 5.01 3.56
CA ALA A 89 -5.49 5.08 4.88
C ALA A 89 -4.69 6.38 5.11
N LEU A 90 -4.02 6.88 4.06
CA LEU A 90 -2.99 7.91 4.19
C LEU A 90 -3.31 9.23 3.49
N SER A 91 -4.46 9.34 2.78
CA SER A 91 -4.84 10.59 2.13
C SER A 91 -5.77 11.42 3.01
N ASP A 92 -5.53 12.73 3.04
CA ASP A 92 -6.42 13.67 3.70
C ASP A 92 -7.55 14.13 2.77
N GLU A 93 -7.24 14.34 1.48
CA GLU A 93 -8.17 14.89 0.50
C GLU A 93 -7.84 14.40 -0.92
N ASP A 94 -8.88 14.31 -1.76
CA ASP A 94 -8.71 14.20 -3.20
C ASP A 94 -8.17 15.52 -3.76
N SER A 95 -7.35 15.42 -4.80
CA SER A 95 -6.80 16.60 -5.51
C SER A 95 -7.28 16.60 -6.94
N GLU A 96 -7.35 17.78 -7.53
CA GLU A 96 -7.62 17.92 -8.95
C GLU A 96 -6.55 17.24 -9.80
N GLU A 97 -6.95 16.63 -10.89
CA GLU A 97 -6.04 15.98 -11.83
C GLU A 97 -5.13 17.01 -12.50
N ILE A 98 -3.82 16.75 -12.43
CA ILE A 98 -2.82 17.53 -13.18
C ILE A 98 -2.58 16.82 -14.51
N GLU A 99 -3.27 17.26 -15.55
CA GLU A 99 -3.34 16.61 -16.88
C GLU A 99 -1.95 16.35 -17.49
N SER A 100 -1.00 17.29 -17.34
CA SER A 100 0.38 17.13 -17.85
C SER A 100 1.10 15.96 -17.18
N VAL A 101 0.93 15.81 -15.87
CA VAL A 101 1.54 14.73 -15.07
C VAL A 101 0.82 13.41 -15.32
N ALA A 102 -0.51 13.42 -15.42
CA ALA A 102 -1.30 12.23 -15.73
C ALA A 102 -0.90 11.59 -17.07
N LYS A 103 -0.71 12.41 -18.10
CA LYS A 103 -0.24 11.95 -19.42
C LYS A 103 1.12 11.26 -19.35
N LEU A 104 2.06 11.80 -18.56
CA LEU A 104 3.38 11.19 -18.39
C LEU A 104 3.27 9.79 -17.78
N PHE A 105 2.48 9.62 -16.72
CA PHE A 105 2.33 8.31 -16.06
C PHE A 105 1.51 7.31 -16.88
N ARG A 106 0.43 7.75 -17.53
CA ARG A 106 -0.34 6.89 -18.45
C ARG A 106 0.51 6.39 -19.61
N GLY A 107 1.42 7.23 -20.11
CA GLY A 107 2.39 6.84 -21.14
C GLY A 107 3.42 5.78 -20.68
N LEU A 108 3.65 5.64 -19.38
CA LEU A 108 4.58 4.66 -18.79
C LEU A 108 3.91 3.34 -18.41
N GLY A 109 2.69 3.41 -17.87
CA GLY A 109 1.98 2.26 -17.34
C GLY A 109 1.00 1.60 -18.33
N GLY A 110 0.81 2.21 -19.51
CA GLY A 110 -0.16 1.77 -20.51
C GLY A 110 -1.61 2.19 -20.19
N GLU A 111 -2.53 1.84 -21.10
CA GLU A 111 -3.94 2.28 -21.04
C GLU A 111 -4.72 1.75 -19.80
N LYS A 112 -4.22 0.69 -19.17
CA LYS A 112 -4.86 0.08 -17.99
C LYS A 112 -4.46 0.73 -16.68
N LEU A 113 -3.40 1.55 -16.64
CA LEU A 113 -2.97 2.22 -15.43
C LEU A 113 -3.95 3.35 -15.09
N LYS A 114 -4.67 3.19 -14.01
CA LYS A 114 -5.43 4.27 -13.39
C LYS A 114 -4.48 5.20 -12.67
N VAL A 115 -4.67 6.51 -12.81
CA VAL A 115 -3.87 7.54 -12.13
C VAL A 115 -4.82 8.44 -11.37
N GLU A 116 -4.64 8.54 -10.07
CA GLU A 116 -5.41 9.41 -9.19
C GLU A 116 -4.47 10.39 -8.47
N PHE A 117 -4.98 11.56 -8.16
CA PHE A 117 -4.25 12.62 -7.48
C PHE A 117 -4.80 12.81 -6.08
N LYS A 118 -3.94 12.72 -5.08
CA LYS A 118 -4.34 12.87 -3.67
C LYS A 118 -3.29 13.66 -2.90
N LYS A 119 -3.73 14.32 -1.83
CA LYS A 119 -2.83 14.91 -0.85
C LYS A 119 -2.51 13.88 0.21
N LEU A 120 -1.28 13.38 0.24
CA LEU A 120 -0.80 12.54 1.32
C LEU A 120 -0.16 13.42 2.41
N LYS A 121 -0.28 12.99 3.66
CA LYS A 121 0.38 13.66 4.81
C LYS A 121 1.90 13.59 4.69
N ASP A 122 2.43 12.48 4.18
CA ASP A 122 3.84 12.39 3.83
C ASP A 122 4.15 13.16 2.55
N THR A 123 4.98 14.19 2.65
CA THR A 123 5.40 15.02 1.52
C THR A 123 6.64 14.47 0.79
N ALA A 124 7.30 13.46 1.32
CA ALA A 124 8.53 12.89 0.75
C ALA A 124 8.24 11.89 -0.37
N THR A 125 7.13 11.15 -0.28
CA THR A 125 6.77 10.12 -1.25
C THR A 125 5.99 10.72 -2.43
N PRO A 126 6.53 10.69 -3.66
CA PRO A 126 5.89 11.34 -4.80
C PRO A 126 4.70 10.56 -5.38
N ALA A 127 4.74 9.24 -5.32
CA ALA A 127 3.64 8.38 -5.76
C ALA A 127 3.73 7.01 -5.10
N VAL A 128 2.57 6.34 -4.98
CA VAL A 128 2.45 4.96 -4.49
C VAL A 128 1.51 4.17 -5.40
N LEU A 129 1.75 2.86 -5.52
CA LEU A 129 0.79 1.97 -6.16
C LEU A 129 -0.24 1.52 -5.12
N ASN A 130 -1.50 1.75 -5.44
CA ASN A 130 -2.63 1.32 -4.64
C ASN A 130 -3.26 0.09 -5.30
N VAL A 131 -3.29 -1.01 -4.58
CA VAL A 131 -3.92 -2.27 -5.00
C VAL A 131 -4.89 -2.66 -3.90
N SER A 132 -6.07 -3.18 -4.25
CA SER A 132 -7.00 -3.61 -3.22
C SER A 132 -6.46 -4.81 -2.44
N GLU A 133 -6.85 -4.93 -1.16
CA GLU A 133 -6.49 -6.08 -0.32
C GLU A 133 -6.94 -7.40 -0.97
N GLU A 134 -8.10 -7.41 -1.59
CA GLU A 134 -8.63 -8.58 -2.30
C GLU A 134 -7.72 -8.99 -3.47
N SER A 135 -7.26 -8.03 -4.27
CA SER A 135 -6.32 -8.28 -5.37
C SER A 135 -4.97 -8.79 -4.85
N ARG A 136 -4.48 -8.26 -3.73
CA ARG A 136 -3.25 -8.74 -3.08
C ARG A 136 -3.39 -10.18 -2.58
N ARG A 137 -4.50 -10.50 -1.92
CA ARG A 137 -4.78 -11.86 -1.45
C ARG A 137 -4.90 -12.84 -2.62
N MET A 138 -5.51 -12.42 -3.73
CA MET A 138 -5.59 -13.23 -4.94
C MET A 138 -4.20 -13.48 -5.53
N GLU A 139 -3.34 -12.45 -5.59
CA GLU A 139 -1.96 -12.58 -6.04
C GLU A 139 -1.18 -13.59 -5.20
N ASP A 140 -1.27 -13.50 -3.87
CA ASP A 140 -0.59 -14.43 -2.96
C ASP A 140 -1.08 -15.87 -3.15
N MET A 141 -2.38 -16.06 -3.37
CA MET A 141 -2.96 -17.39 -3.67
C MET A 141 -2.46 -17.93 -5.02
N MET A 142 -2.38 -17.08 -6.05
CA MET A 142 -1.84 -17.47 -7.37
C MET A 142 -0.36 -17.80 -7.30
N LYS A 143 0.44 -17.04 -6.53
CA LYS A 143 1.86 -17.35 -6.28
C LYS A 143 2.01 -18.73 -5.64
N MET A 144 1.19 -19.04 -4.64
CA MET A 144 1.21 -20.34 -3.99
C MET A 144 0.88 -21.48 -4.96
N TYR A 145 -0.13 -21.28 -5.81
CA TYR A 145 -0.51 -22.25 -6.82
C TYR A 145 0.61 -22.48 -7.85
N ALA A 146 1.18 -21.39 -8.41
CA ALA A 146 2.28 -21.47 -9.37
C ALA A 146 3.51 -22.17 -8.79
N MET A 147 3.88 -21.88 -7.54
CA MET A 147 4.97 -22.56 -6.85
C MET A 147 4.69 -24.06 -6.69
N SER A 148 3.46 -24.47 -6.40
CA SER A 148 3.08 -25.88 -6.26
C SER A 148 3.02 -26.61 -7.60
N ALA A 149 2.68 -25.91 -8.69
CA ALA A 149 2.59 -26.44 -10.04
C ALA A 149 3.94 -26.42 -10.78
N GLY A 150 4.96 -25.73 -10.25
CA GLY A 150 6.25 -25.57 -10.91
C GLY A 150 6.19 -24.68 -12.17
N GLU A 151 5.17 -23.83 -12.26
CA GLU A 151 4.96 -22.91 -13.38
C GLU A 151 5.45 -21.51 -13.04
N ALA A 152 5.97 -20.79 -14.06
CA ALA A 152 6.26 -19.37 -13.89
C ALA A 152 4.93 -18.59 -13.83
N MET A 153 4.83 -17.67 -12.87
CA MET A 153 3.69 -16.77 -12.82
C MET A 153 3.59 -15.94 -14.09
N PRO A 154 2.42 -15.84 -14.71
CA PRO A 154 2.17 -14.74 -15.63
C PRO A 154 2.28 -13.43 -14.83
N ASP A 155 2.81 -12.38 -15.46
CA ASP A 155 2.72 -11.01 -14.91
C ASP A 155 1.22 -10.71 -14.70
N ALA A 156 0.73 -11.03 -13.52
CA ALA A 156 -0.67 -10.83 -13.19
C ALA A 156 -0.88 -9.32 -13.12
N LEU A 157 -1.60 -8.83 -14.11
CA LEU A 157 -2.08 -7.45 -14.17
C LEU A 157 -3.08 -7.26 -13.01
N LEU A 158 -2.55 -6.97 -11.84
CA LEU A 158 -3.36 -6.44 -10.76
C LEU A 158 -3.98 -5.13 -11.24
N ASP A 159 -5.27 -4.96 -11.01
CA ASP A 159 -5.91 -3.66 -11.14
C ASP A 159 -5.25 -2.72 -10.12
N SER A 160 -4.24 -2.00 -10.57
CA SER A 160 -3.50 -1.07 -9.74
C SER A 160 -3.82 0.36 -10.14
N THR A 161 -3.93 1.23 -9.14
CA THR A 161 -4.07 2.67 -9.31
C THR A 161 -2.80 3.35 -8.82
N LEU A 162 -2.19 4.18 -9.65
CA LEU A 162 -1.08 5.03 -9.24
C LEU A 162 -1.64 6.25 -8.53
N ILE A 163 -1.42 6.35 -7.24
CA ILE A 163 -1.74 7.55 -6.46
C ILE A 163 -0.57 8.51 -6.54
N VAL A 164 -0.81 9.66 -7.14
CA VAL A 164 0.18 10.74 -7.29
C VAL A 164 -0.02 11.74 -6.16
N ASN A 165 1.02 11.94 -5.37
CA ASN A 165 0.98 12.82 -4.19
C ASN A 165 1.22 14.28 -4.56
N THR A 166 0.17 15.06 -4.60
CA THR A 166 0.24 16.50 -4.93
C THR A 166 0.93 17.34 -3.85
N SER A 167 1.09 16.82 -2.63
CA SER A 167 1.87 17.48 -1.57
C SER A 167 3.38 17.32 -1.76
N CYS A 168 3.83 16.43 -2.65
CA CYS A 168 5.25 16.20 -2.88
C CYS A 168 5.85 17.27 -3.82
N PRO A 169 6.95 17.96 -3.43
CA PRO A 169 7.58 19.00 -4.25
C PRO A 169 8.05 18.52 -5.62
N ILE A 170 8.38 17.22 -5.76
CA ILE A 170 8.78 16.64 -7.05
C ILE A 170 7.61 16.68 -8.03
N ILE A 171 6.39 16.38 -7.59
CA ILE A 171 5.19 16.40 -8.44
C ILE A 171 4.85 17.84 -8.85
N THR A 172 4.95 18.81 -7.92
CA THR A 172 4.77 20.23 -8.24
C THR A 172 5.78 20.72 -9.29
N LYS A 173 7.05 20.33 -9.17
CA LYS A 173 8.08 20.65 -10.18
C LYS A 173 7.78 19.99 -11.52
N LEU A 174 7.37 18.72 -11.50
CA LEU A 174 7.05 17.96 -12.70
C LEU A 174 5.88 18.57 -13.49
N SER A 175 4.91 19.18 -12.79
CA SER A 175 3.74 19.80 -13.43
C SER A 175 4.06 21.06 -14.25
N VAL A 176 5.17 21.73 -13.93
CA VAL A 176 5.61 23.00 -14.59
C VAL A 176 6.88 22.81 -15.40
N ASP A 177 7.41 21.59 -15.52
CA ASP A 177 8.65 21.32 -16.26
C ASP A 177 8.43 21.46 -17.78
N ALA A 178 9.09 22.43 -18.36
CA ALA A 178 9.00 22.70 -19.80
C ALA A 178 9.85 21.76 -20.66
N ASP A 179 10.84 21.04 -20.07
CA ASP A 179 11.64 20.02 -20.74
C ASP A 179 10.94 18.67 -20.66
N GLU A 180 10.23 18.32 -21.74
CA GLU A 180 9.48 17.06 -21.83
C GLU A 180 10.37 15.82 -21.64
N ALA A 181 11.63 15.84 -22.11
CA ALA A 181 12.54 14.72 -21.97
C ALA A 181 13.00 14.54 -20.50
N HIS A 182 13.21 15.66 -19.81
CA HIS A 182 13.52 15.67 -18.38
C HIS A 182 12.32 15.20 -17.56
N ALA A 183 11.15 15.73 -17.83
CA ALA A 183 9.90 15.34 -17.17
C ALA A 183 9.60 13.84 -17.30
N LYS A 184 9.78 13.27 -18.51
CA LYS A 184 9.63 11.82 -18.76
C LYS A 184 10.60 10.98 -17.94
N ARG A 185 11.86 11.42 -17.79
CA ARG A 185 12.85 10.70 -16.98
C ARG A 185 12.50 10.68 -15.51
N ILE A 186 12.07 11.83 -14.96
CA ILE A 186 11.62 11.93 -13.57
C ILE A 186 10.39 11.06 -13.35
N ALA A 187 9.37 11.19 -14.20
CA ALA A 187 8.16 10.38 -14.12
C ALA A 187 8.46 8.88 -14.15
N LYS A 188 9.39 8.45 -15.00
CA LYS A 188 9.85 7.05 -15.07
C LYS A 188 10.48 6.59 -13.75
N GLN A 189 11.33 7.42 -13.14
CA GLN A 189 11.95 7.09 -11.86
C GLN A 189 10.91 6.99 -10.75
N VAL A 190 9.98 7.95 -10.65
CA VAL A 190 8.88 7.95 -9.69
C VAL A 190 8.02 6.69 -9.85
N TYR A 191 7.64 6.35 -11.08
CA TYR A 191 6.83 5.16 -11.35
C TYR A 191 7.58 3.87 -11.01
N THR A 192 8.88 3.81 -11.33
CA THR A 192 9.71 2.64 -10.98
C THR A 192 9.82 2.46 -9.47
N LEU A 193 10.02 3.55 -8.72
CA LEU A 193 10.06 3.51 -7.25
C LEU A 193 8.73 3.04 -6.68
N ALA A 194 7.62 3.57 -7.18
CA ALA A 194 6.28 3.13 -6.74
C ALA A 194 5.98 1.65 -7.02
N LYS A 195 6.64 1.05 -8.03
CA LYS A 195 6.52 -0.41 -8.32
C LYS A 195 7.40 -1.27 -7.42
N LEU A 196 8.45 -0.71 -6.86
CA LEU A 196 9.42 -1.44 -6.02
C LEU A 196 9.09 -1.35 -4.53
N SER A 197 8.18 -0.45 -4.15
CA SER A 197 7.63 -0.32 -2.79
C SER A 197 6.52 -1.32 -2.58
#